data_992c6c264faddfc44121f26a163511ec
#
_entry.id   992c6c264faddfc44121f26a163511ec
#
_cell.length_a   1.000
_cell.length_b   1.000
_cell.length_c   1.000
_cell.angle_alpha   90.00
_cell.angle_beta   90.00
_cell.angle_gamma   90.00
#
_symmetry.space_group_name_H-M   'P 1'
#
loop_
_entity.id
_entity.type
_entity.pdbx_description
1 polymer ?
#
loop_
_entity_poly.entity_id
_entity_poly.type
_entity_poly.pdbx_seq_one_letter_code
_entity_poly.pdbx_strand_id
1 'polypeptide(L)'
;KGDVLLFRFIGYKEEKRVVKSAKLDVKMKTDDVALEECVVVGYGTMKTKAMTGAYVAVCPTAMYDMDTRMNTEEYDRIQENGFKSVADTPLSTFSIDVDPASYSNMRRFINRGELPPADAIRTEELVNYFSYDYPKPTGNDPVKITVEAGTCTWNTAHRLVRIGLKAKEIPTEQLPASNLVFLIDVSGSMWGANRLDLVKSSLKLLVNNLRNKDKVAIVTYAGSAGVKLEATSGGDKQKIREAIDELTAGGSTAGGAGIHLA
;
A
#
# COMPACT_ATOMS: atom_id res chain seq x y z
N LYS A 1 -4.30 35.93 20.77
CA LYS A 1 -3.27 36.76 20.09
C LYS A 1 -1.93 36.47 20.75
N GLY A 2 -0.90 36.14 19.94
CA GLY A 2 0.45 35.85 20.46
C GLY A 2 0.83 34.38 20.37
N ASP A 3 -0.10 33.47 20.13
CA ASP A 3 0.19 32.01 19.94
C ASP A 3 1.01 31.78 18.68
N VAL A 4 1.91 30.83 18.74
CA VAL A 4 2.74 30.43 17.58
C VAL A 4 2.15 29.18 16.98
N LEU A 5 1.75 29.26 15.72
CA LEU A 5 1.31 28.10 14.94
C LEU A 5 2.46 27.56 14.11
N LEU A 6 2.60 26.25 14.10
CA LEU A 6 3.56 25.51 13.31
C LEU A 6 2.85 24.81 12.16
N PHE A 7 3.25 25.14 10.93
CA PHE A 7 2.70 24.56 9.71
C PHE A 7 3.71 23.57 9.15
N ARG A 8 3.29 22.29 9.01
CA ARG A 8 4.07 21.21 8.39
C ARG A 8 3.24 20.57 7.30
N PHE A 9 3.85 20.37 6.15
CA PHE A 9 3.26 19.62 5.05
C PHE A 9 4.38 18.90 4.29
N ILE A 10 4.11 17.68 3.83
CA ILE A 10 5.10 16.86 3.12
C ILE A 10 5.52 17.59 1.84
N GLY A 11 6.83 17.74 1.61
CA GLY A 11 7.38 18.46 0.46
C GLY A 11 7.48 19.98 0.64
N TYR A 12 7.20 20.50 1.85
CA TYR A 12 7.32 21.93 2.15
C TYR A 12 8.14 22.18 3.41
N LYS A 13 8.88 23.28 3.43
CA LYS A 13 9.63 23.73 4.62
C LYS A 13 8.67 24.09 5.74
N GLU A 14 9.06 23.71 6.96
CA GLU A 14 8.32 24.07 8.17
C GLU A 14 8.22 25.60 8.32
N GLU A 15 7.02 26.12 8.52
CA GLU A 15 6.77 27.55 8.73
C GLU A 15 6.14 27.81 10.11
N LYS A 16 6.74 28.75 10.85
CA LYS A 16 6.23 29.23 12.15
C LYS A 16 5.62 30.61 11.98
N ARG A 17 4.38 30.79 12.43
CA ARG A 17 3.68 32.07 12.37
C ARG A 17 3.02 32.42 13.70
N VAL A 18 3.16 33.65 14.10
CA VAL A 18 2.48 34.21 15.30
C VAL A 18 1.08 34.67 14.91
N VAL A 19 0.07 34.26 15.65
CA VAL A 19 -1.32 34.64 15.41
C VAL A 19 -1.54 36.11 15.80
N LYS A 20 -1.69 36.95 14.79
CA LYS A 20 -1.91 38.38 14.95
C LYS A 20 -3.38 38.80 14.72
N SER A 21 -4.12 38.02 13.95
CA SER A 21 -5.51 38.29 13.58
C SER A 21 -6.32 36.97 13.50
N ALA A 22 -7.65 37.10 13.36
CA ALA A 22 -8.55 35.95 13.22
C ALA A 22 -8.38 35.20 11.88
N LYS A 23 -7.74 35.82 10.88
CA LYS A 23 -7.41 35.22 9.59
C LYS A 23 -5.90 35.26 9.42
N LEU A 24 -5.32 34.10 9.05
CA LEU A 24 -3.89 33.92 8.84
C LEU A 24 -3.68 33.17 7.51
N ASP A 25 -3.22 33.90 6.50
CA ASP A 25 -2.85 33.31 5.23
C ASP A 25 -1.36 32.92 5.27
N VAL A 26 -1.04 31.65 5.03
CA VAL A 26 0.33 31.13 5.07
C VAL A 26 0.70 30.58 3.71
N LYS A 27 1.77 31.11 3.12
CA LYS A 27 2.40 30.53 1.90
C LYS A 27 3.61 29.72 2.36
N MET A 28 3.55 28.44 2.19
CA MET A 28 4.66 27.54 2.45
C MET A 28 5.59 27.49 1.22
N LYS A 29 6.89 27.35 1.45
CA LYS A 29 7.89 27.19 0.39
C LYS A 29 8.13 25.69 0.21
N THR A 30 8.26 25.25 -1.04
CA THR A 30 8.68 23.87 -1.35
C THR A 30 10.03 23.58 -0.72
N ASP A 31 10.18 22.40 -0.20
CA ASP A 31 11.45 21.90 0.33
C ASP A 31 12.10 21.10 -0.81
N ASP A 32 13.03 21.79 -1.51
CA ASP A 32 13.83 21.19 -2.59
C ASP A 32 15.00 20.36 -2.02
N VAL A 33 14.81 19.75 -0.85
CA VAL A 33 15.77 18.77 -0.37
C VAL A 33 15.68 17.59 -1.34
N ALA A 34 16.70 17.46 -2.20
CA ALA A 34 16.97 16.21 -2.86
C ALA A 34 16.90 15.12 -1.78
N LEU A 35 16.01 14.15 -1.95
CA LEU A 35 16.00 12.96 -1.11
C LEU A 35 17.37 12.30 -1.31
N GLU A 36 18.33 12.61 -0.42
CA GLU A 36 19.50 11.77 -0.29
C GLU A 36 18.98 10.38 0.04
N GLU A 37 19.24 9.44 -0.83
CA GLU A 37 18.89 8.04 -0.64
C GLU A 37 19.41 7.62 0.73
N CYS A 38 18.53 7.45 1.69
CA CYS A 38 18.85 6.80 2.93
C CYS A 38 18.94 5.29 2.62
N VAL A 39 20.07 4.87 2.09
CA VAL A 39 20.43 3.47 1.97
C VAL A 39 20.64 2.96 3.39
N VAL A 40 19.63 2.35 3.98
CA VAL A 40 19.79 1.59 5.22
C VAL A 40 20.60 0.34 4.88
N VAL A 41 21.92 0.47 4.90
CA VAL A 41 22.82 -0.67 4.84
C VAL A 41 22.89 -1.26 6.25
N GLY A 42 22.04 -2.23 6.51
CA GLY A 42 22.11 -3.04 7.74
C GLY A 42 23.30 -3.99 7.72
N TYR A 43 24.51 -3.47 7.87
CA TYR A 43 25.67 -4.29 8.15
C TYR A 43 25.95 -4.25 9.67
N GLY A 44 25.47 -5.25 10.36
CA GLY A 44 25.99 -5.62 11.66
C GLY A 44 27.43 -6.09 11.50
N THR A 45 28.40 -5.26 11.89
CA THR A 45 29.80 -5.67 11.98
C THR A 45 29.96 -6.60 13.18
N MET A 46 29.93 -7.92 12.96
CA MET A 46 30.46 -8.89 13.90
C MET A 46 32.00 -8.78 13.88
N LYS A 47 32.57 -8.33 15.01
CA LYS A 47 33.99 -8.45 15.26
C LYS A 47 34.37 -9.94 15.39
N THR A 48 34.93 -10.53 14.35
CA THR A 48 35.53 -11.85 14.38
C THR A 48 36.88 -11.76 15.13
N LYS A 49 36.95 -12.32 16.32
CA LYS A 49 38.20 -12.71 16.95
C LYS A 49 38.73 -13.93 16.20
N ALA A 50 39.92 -13.80 15.63
CA ALA A 50 40.64 -14.88 15.01
C ALA A 50 40.93 -15.98 16.06
N MET A 51 40.45 -17.20 15.80
CA MET A 51 40.96 -18.41 16.44
C MET A 51 41.46 -19.34 15.31
N THR A 52 42.77 -19.46 15.29
CA THR A 52 43.48 -20.49 14.52
C THR A 52 43.28 -21.86 15.19
N GLY A 53 42.73 -22.81 14.44
CA GLY A 53 42.63 -24.17 14.87
C GLY A 53 41.89 -25.00 13.82
N ALA A 54 42.65 -25.75 13.02
CA ALA A 54 42.12 -26.67 12.04
C ALA A 54 41.47 -27.88 12.73
N TYR A 55 40.18 -28.08 12.52
CA TYR A 55 39.52 -29.39 12.68
C TYR A 55 38.68 -29.68 11.44
N VAL A 56 39.13 -30.69 10.70
CA VAL A 56 38.32 -31.29 9.64
C VAL A 56 37.32 -32.22 10.32
N ALA A 57 36.08 -31.78 10.46
CA ALA A 57 34.98 -32.64 10.80
C ALA A 57 34.22 -32.98 9.52
N VAL A 58 34.30 -34.25 9.11
CA VAL A 58 33.43 -34.81 8.08
C VAL A 58 32.02 -34.89 8.67
N CYS A 59 31.13 -33.98 8.26
CA CYS A 59 29.71 -34.12 8.54
C CYS A 59 29.04 -35.03 7.53
N PRO A 60 28.26 -36.04 7.97
CA PRO A 60 27.42 -36.83 7.06
C PRO A 60 26.35 -35.90 6.46
N THR A 61 26.18 -36.04 5.17
CA THR A 61 25.16 -35.33 4.39
C THR A 61 23.74 -35.72 4.87
N ALA A 62 23.23 -35.00 5.86
CA ALA A 62 21.80 -34.94 6.05
C ALA A 62 21.32 -33.81 5.11
N MET A 63 20.62 -34.19 4.06
CA MET A 63 19.77 -33.28 3.30
C MET A 63 18.71 -32.75 4.27
N TYR A 64 19.04 -31.66 4.96
CA TYR A 64 18.01 -30.82 5.57
C TYR A 64 17.51 -29.91 4.47
N ASP A 65 16.25 -30.10 4.16
CA ASP A 65 15.43 -29.20 3.37
C ASP A 65 15.55 -27.78 3.96
N MET A 66 16.45 -26.97 3.37
CA MET A 66 16.71 -25.60 3.80
C MET A 66 15.67 -24.66 3.17
N ASP A 67 14.39 -24.95 3.32
CA ASP A 67 13.31 -24.02 2.99
C ASP A 67 12.74 -23.35 4.26
N THR A 68 13.55 -23.15 5.28
CA THR A 68 13.29 -22.11 6.29
C THR A 68 13.64 -20.78 5.66
N ARG A 69 12.81 -20.31 4.75
CA ARG A 69 12.79 -18.89 4.38
C ARG A 69 12.55 -18.12 5.66
N MET A 70 13.60 -17.46 6.14
CA MET A 70 13.44 -16.45 7.19
C MET A 70 12.31 -15.53 6.73
N ASN A 71 11.19 -15.58 7.44
CA ASN A 71 10.10 -14.64 7.21
C ASN A 71 10.64 -13.25 7.57
N THR A 72 10.93 -12.43 6.55
CA THR A 72 11.41 -11.05 6.70
C THR A 72 10.26 -10.04 6.59
N GLU A 73 9.02 -10.53 6.65
CA GLU A 73 7.84 -9.67 6.60
C GLU A 73 7.68 -8.99 7.97
N GLU A 74 7.65 -7.65 7.95
CA GLU A 74 7.41 -6.82 9.12
C GLU A 74 6.03 -6.17 9.02
N TYR A 75 5.35 -6.05 10.14
CA TYR A 75 4.04 -5.43 10.25
C TYR A 75 4.07 -4.41 11.38
N ASP A 76 3.55 -3.22 11.09
CA ASP A 76 3.39 -2.18 12.09
C ASP A 76 2.43 -2.63 13.19
N ARG A 77 2.83 -2.43 14.45
CA ARG A 77 2.03 -2.81 15.61
C ARG A 77 0.67 -2.12 15.59
N ILE A 78 -0.40 -2.91 15.63
CA ILE A 78 -1.76 -2.41 15.72
C ILE A 78 -2.05 -1.98 17.17
N GLN A 79 -2.50 -0.73 17.33
CA GLN A 79 -3.01 -0.20 18.58
C GLN A 79 -4.54 -0.14 18.52
N GLU A 80 -5.19 -0.99 19.28
CA GLU A 80 -6.65 -1.00 19.37
C GLU A 80 -7.17 0.20 20.18
N ASN A 81 -8.28 0.77 19.72
CA ASN A 81 -8.98 1.80 20.46
C ASN A 81 -9.78 1.18 21.61
N GLY A 82 -9.59 1.67 22.83
CA GLY A 82 -10.42 1.32 23.98
C GLY A 82 -11.81 1.97 23.92
N PHE A 83 -12.70 1.53 24.81
CA PHE A 83 -14.00 2.18 25.00
C PHE A 83 -13.82 3.60 25.54
N LYS A 84 -14.62 4.52 25.00
CA LYS A 84 -14.65 5.93 25.41
C LYS A 84 -16.02 6.25 26.03
N SER A 85 -16.03 7.09 27.09
CA SER A 85 -17.26 7.59 27.69
C SER A 85 -17.95 8.56 26.72
N VAL A 86 -19.24 8.35 26.48
CA VAL A 86 -20.05 9.26 25.63
C VAL A 86 -20.18 10.65 26.27
N ALA A 87 -20.13 10.72 27.60
CA ALA A 87 -20.17 12.00 28.30
C ALA A 87 -18.92 12.87 28.02
N ASP A 88 -17.75 12.22 27.92
CA ASP A 88 -16.47 12.90 27.72
C ASP A 88 -16.13 13.09 26.23
N THR A 89 -16.50 12.11 25.40
CA THR A 89 -16.23 12.10 23.95
C THR A 89 -17.49 11.71 23.17
N PRO A 90 -18.47 12.64 22.99
CA PRO A 90 -19.75 12.33 22.36
C PRO A 90 -19.67 12.07 20.84
N LEU A 91 -18.56 12.42 20.21
CA LEU A 91 -18.32 12.22 18.78
C LEU A 91 -17.23 11.17 18.55
N SER A 92 -17.48 10.27 17.61
CA SER A 92 -16.49 9.31 17.10
C SER A 92 -16.03 9.75 15.72
N THR A 93 -14.71 9.83 15.54
CA THR A 93 -14.09 10.07 14.24
C THR A 93 -13.33 8.83 13.82
N PHE A 94 -13.53 8.38 12.58
CA PHE A 94 -12.83 7.25 12.01
C PHE A 94 -12.46 7.55 10.56
N SER A 95 -11.35 6.99 10.09
CA SER A 95 -10.98 6.99 8.67
C SER A 95 -11.67 5.85 7.95
N ILE A 96 -12.06 6.08 6.71
CA ILE A 96 -12.56 5.02 5.83
C ILE A 96 -11.32 4.31 5.29
N ASP A 97 -11.19 3.05 5.64
CA ASP A 97 -10.19 2.14 5.09
C ASP A 97 -10.92 1.09 4.26
N VAL A 98 -10.55 0.98 2.99
CA VAL A 98 -11.15 0.05 2.03
C VAL A 98 -10.11 -0.87 1.39
N ASP A 99 -8.88 -0.91 1.93
CA ASP A 99 -7.82 -1.78 1.45
C ASP A 99 -8.14 -3.26 1.80
N PRO A 100 -8.13 -4.18 0.83
CA PRO A 100 -8.37 -5.60 1.07
C PRO A 100 -7.10 -6.40 1.35
N ALA A 101 -5.93 -5.78 1.51
CA ALA A 101 -4.63 -6.44 1.54
C ALA A 101 -4.49 -7.41 2.72
N SER A 102 -4.94 -7.01 3.93
CA SER A 102 -4.86 -7.83 5.13
C SER A 102 -5.62 -9.15 4.99
N TYR A 103 -6.84 -9.13 4.40
CA TYR A 103 -7.61 -10.35 4.17
C TYR A 103 -6.92 -11.29 3.16
N SER A 104 -6.38 -10.75 2.08
CA SER A 104 -5.64 -11.52 1.08
C SER A 104 -4.39 -12.14 1.68
N ASN A 105 -3.68 -11.39 2.53
CA ASN A 105 -2.50 -11.85 3.24
C ASN A 105 -2.84 -12.95 4.26
N MET A 106 -3.90 -12.77 5.05
CA MET A 106 -4.41 -13.78 5.96
C MET A 106 -4.70 -15.11 5.22
N ARG A 107 -5.38 -15.05 4.07
CA ARG A 107 -5.64 -16.23 3.24
C ARG A 107 -4.36 -16.91 2.78
N ARG A 108 -3.33 -16.13 2.44
CA ARG A 108 -2.02 -16.67 2.04
C ARG A 108 -1.39 -17.50 3.16
N PHE A 109 -1.39 -17.00 4.40
CA PHE A 109 -0.90 -17.74 5.56
C PHE A 109 -1.70 -19.02 5.78
N ILE A 110 -3.02 -18.93 5.82
CA ILE A 110 -3.90 -20.09 6.04
C ILE A 110 -3.70 -21.16 4.95
N ASN A 111 -3.57 -20.76 3.70
CA ASN A 111 -3.34 -21.70 2.59
C ASN A 111 -1.97 -22.42 2.68
N ARG A 112 -1.03 -21.85 3.44
CA ARG A 112 0.26 -22.48 3.75
C ARG A 112 0.23 -23.33 5.04
N GLY A 113 -0.91 -23.39 5.72
CA GLY A 113 -1.04 -24.04 7.04
C GLY A 113 -0.40 -23.26 8.18
N GLU A 114 -0.16 -21.97 8.01
CA GLU A 114 0.46 -21.07 8.96
C GLU A 114 -0.59 -20.15 9.60
N LEU A 115 -0.38 -19.76 10.88
CA LEU A 115 -1.16 -18.69 11.49
C LEU A 115 -0.53 -17.34 11.15
N PRO A 116 -1.33 -16.35 10.68
CA PRO A 116 -0.82 -15.02 10.43
C PRO A 116 -0.40 -14.34 11.73
N PRO A 117 0.64 -13.50 11.72
CA PRO A 117 0.95 -12.63 12.85
C PRO A 117 -0.24 -11.73 13.21
N ALA A 118 -0.44 -11.43 14.49
CA ALA A 118 -1.56 -10.59 14.93
C ALA A 118 -1.56 -9.22 14.24
N ASP A 119 -0.39 -8.61 14.11
CA ASP A 119 -0.24 -7.28 13.47
C ASP A 119 -0.44 -7.28 11.93
N ALA A 120 -0.54 -8.47 11.32
CA ALA A 120 -0.92 -8.59 9.91
C ALA A 120 -2.45 -8.55 9.69
N ILE A 121 -3.25 -8.60 10.78
CA ILE A 121 -4.70 -8.71 10.73
C ILE A 121 -5.34 -7.36 11.07
N ARG A 122 -5.86 -6.68 10.06
CA ARG A 122 -6.62 -5.43 10.20
C ARG A 122 -8.10 -5.71 10.05
N THR A 123 -8.84 -5.57 11.15
CA THR A 123 -10.27 -5.91 11.18
C THR A 123 -11.07 -5.10 10.18
N GLU A 124 -10.76 -3.81 10.03
CA GLU A 124 -11.38 -2.91 9.06
C GLU A 124 -11.22 -3.41 7.61
N GLU A 125 -10.04 -3.90 7.24
CA GLU A 125 -9.77 -4.44 5.91
C GLU A 125 -10.47 -5.79 5.70
N LEU A 126 -10.61 -6.62 6.75
CA LEU A 126 -11.39 -7.85 6.67
C LEU A 126 -12.86 -7.57 6.42
N VAL A 127 -13.42 -6.58 7.11
CA VAL A 127 -14.82 -6.16 6.93
C VAL A 127 -15.03 -5.60 5.54
N ASN A 128 -14.15 -4.73 5.05
CA ASN A 128 -14.28 -4.05 3.77
C ASN A 128 -13.85 -4.90 2.54
N TYR A 129 -13.28 -6.07 2.77
CA TYR A 129 -12.96 -7.00 1.68
C TYR A 129 -14.23 -7.49 0.95
N PHE A 130 -15.33 -7.63 1.66
CA PHE A 130 -16.58 -8.15 1.12
C PHE A 130 -17.45 -7.03 0.53
N SER A 131 -18.16 -7.34 -0.55
CA SER A 131 -19.12 -6.42 -1.14
C SER A 131 -20.47 -6.54 -0.42
N TYR A 132 -21.04 -5.38 -0.07
CA TYR A 132 -22.34 -5.27 0.60
C TYR A 132 -23.35 -4.60 -0.33
N ASP A 133 -24.58 -5.10 -0.33
CA ASP A 133 -25.67 -4.50 -1.10
C ASP A 133 -26.29 -3.33 -0.34
N TYR A 134 -25.55 -2.21 -0.32
CA TYR A 134 -26.04 -0.97 0.26
C TYR A 134 -26.91 -0.19 -0.74
N PRO A 135 -27.99 0.48 -0.25
CA PRO A 135 -28.82 1.33 -1.11
C PRO A 135 -27.98 2.45 -1.72
N LYS A 136 -28.17 2.67 -3.03
CA LYS A 136 -27.49 3.73 -3.77
C LYS A 136 -27.98 5.12 -3.33
N PRO A 137 -27.14 6.16 -3.42
CA PRO A 137 -27.58 7.54 -3.23
C PRO A 137 -28.68 7.90 -4.23
N THR A 138 -29.65 8.70 -3.76
CA THR A 138 -30.76 9.21 -4.58
C THR A 138 -30.57 10.69 -4.86
N GLY A 139 -31.04 11.15 -6.01
CA GLY A 139 -30.94 12.56 -6.39
C GLY A 139 -29.49 13.06 -6.57
N ASN A 140 -29.16 14.17 -5.94
CA ASN A 140 -27.85 14.82 -6.05
C ASN A 140 -26.87 14.43 -4.93
N ASP A 141 -27.28 13.60 -4.00
CA ASP A 141 -26.42 13.20 -2.89
C ASP A 141 -25.19 12.41 -3.40
N PRO A 142 -23.99 12.77 -3.01
CA PRO A 142 -22.78 12.08 -3.45
C PRO A 142 -22.57 10.74 -2.72
N VAL A 143 -23.15 10.60 -1.51
CA VAL A 143 -22.98 9.43 -0.64
C VAL A 143 -24.30 9.11 0.06
N LYS A 144 -24.63 7.81 0.16
CA LYS A 144 -25.68 7.30 1.03
C LYS A 144 -25.06 6.69 2.28
N ILE A 145 -25.54 7.11 3.44
CA ILE A 145 -25.14 6.55 4.74
C ILE A 145 -26.27 5.65 5.24
N THR A 146 -25.93 4.44 5.63
CA THR A 146 -26.85 3.47 6.25
C THR A 146 -26.31 3.11 7.63
N VAL A 147 -27.16 3.22 8.66
CA VAL A 147 -26.78 2.90 10.04
C VAL A 147 -27.72 1.84 10.57
N GLU A 148 -27.16 0.78 11.13
CA GLU A 148 -27.91 -0.30 11.78
C GLU A 148 -27.26 -0.63 13.11
N ALA A 149 -28.08 -0.96 14.11
CA ALA A 149 -27.61 -1.39 15.42
C ALA A 149 -28.20 -2.74 15.81
N GLY A 150 -27.40 -3.60 16.41
CA GLY A 150 -27.79 -4.92 16.85
C GLY A 150 -27.08 -5.35 18.13
N THR A 151 -27.51 -6.47 18.70
CA THR A 151 -26.82 -7.07 19.84
C THR A 151 -25.51 -7.71 19.37
N CYS A 152 -24.41 -7.50 20.13
CA CYS A 152 -23.15 -8.17 19.86
C CYS A 152 -23.29 -9.67 20.17
N THR A 153 -23.01 -10.52 19.18
CA THR A 153 -23.24 -11.97 19.29
C THR A 153 -22.23 -12.67 20.22
N TRP A 154 -21.03 -12.15 20.37
CA TRP A 154 -19.98 -12.72 21.23
C TRP A 154 -19.89 -12.05 22.62
N ASN A 155 -20.59 -10.92 22.82
CA ASN A 155 -20.72 -10.27 24.11
C ASN A 155 -22.07 -9.51 24.18
N THR A 156 -23.06 -10.13 24.76
CA THR A 156 -24.45 -9.59 24.79
C THR A 156 -24.62 -8.32 25.63
N ALA A 157 -23.63 -7.98 26.46
CA ALA A 157 -23.59 -6.70 27.17
C ALA A 157 -23.29 -5.50 26.22
N HIS A 158 -22.75 -5.77 25.04
CA HIS A 158 -22.40 -4.77 24.05
C HIS A 158 -23.42 -4.69 22.91
N ARG A 159 -23.39 -3.58 22.20
CA ARG A 159 -24.12 -3.38 20.95
C ARG A 159 -23.12 -3.20 19.81
N LEU A 160 -23.46 -3.72 18.64
CA LEU A 160 -22.74 -3.45 17.41
C LEU A 160 -23.49 -2.38 16.63
N VAL A 161 -22.75 -1.42 16.11
CA VAL A 161 -23.27 -0.43 15.17
C VAL A 161 -22.55 -0.63 13.85
N ARG A 162 -23.32 -0.86 12.78
CA ARG A 162 -22.82 -0.92 11.42
C ARG A 162 -23.10 0.41 10.73
N ILE A 163 -22.06 1.05 10.20
CA ILE A 163 -22.15 2.28 9.43
C ILE A 163 -21.69 1.94 8.01
N GLY A 164 -22.61 1.92 7.07
CA GLY A 164 -22.35 1.65 5.65
C GLY A 164 -22.36 2.94 4.84
N LEU A 165 -21.34 3.13 4.02
CA LEU A 165 -21.24 4.25 3.09
C LEU A 165 -21.25 3.74 1.66
N LYS A 166 -22.16 4.25 0.85
CA LYS A 166 -22.24 3.94 -0.59
C LYS A 166 -22.09 5.24 -1.37
N ALA A 167 -21.00 5.37 -2.13
CA ALA A 167 -20.80 6.49 -3.01
C ALA A 167 -21.64 6.37 -4.29
N LYS A 168 -21.93 7.51 -4.91
CA LYS A 168 -22.58 7.57 -6.22
C LYS A 168 -21.68 6.98 -7.29
N GLU A 169 -22.19 6.04 -8.05
CA GLU A 169 -21.47 5.45 -9.17
C GLU A 169 -21.47 6.40 -10.36
N ILE A 170 -20.29 6.63 -10.92
CA ILE A 170 -20.14 7.42 -12.15
C ILE A 170 -19.97 6.43 -13.31
N PRO A 171 -20.84 6.46 -14.33
CA PRO A 171 -20.72 5.60 -15.50
C PRO A 171 -19.36 5.80 -16.17
N THR A 172 -18.68 4.71 -16.50
CA THR A 172 -17.32 4.71 -17.06
C THR A 172 -17.22 5.45 -18.38
N GLU A 173 -18.31 5.48 -19.16
CA GLU A 173 -18.40 6.17 -20.44
C GLU A 173 -18.28 7.70 -20.29
N GLN A 174 -18.75 8.23 -19.15
CA GLN A 174 -18.75 9.67 -18.84
C GLN A 174 -17.40 10.14 -18.27
N LEU A 175 -16.53 9.22 -17.86
CA LEU A 175 -15.22 9.58 -17.34
C LEU A 175 -14.33 10.13 -18.46
N PRO A 176 -13.50 11.17 -18.19
CA PRO A 176 -12.51 11.67 -19.14
C PRO A 176 -11.52 10.55 -19.53
N ALA A 177 -10.72 10.78 -20.55
CA ALA A 177 -9.62 9.89 -20.89
C ALA A 177 -8.60 9.86 -19.75
N SER A 178 -8.13 8.67 -19.42
CA SER A 178 -7.12 8.46 -18.37
C SER A 178 -5.74 8.32 -19.00
N ASN A 179 -4.73 8.99 -18.41
CA ASN A 179 -3.33 8.73 -18.69
C ASN A 179 -2.74 8.01 -17.47
N LEU A 180 -2.38 6.75 -17.64
CA LEU A 180 -1.87 5.89 -16.60
C LEU A 180 -0.39 5.64 -16.81
N VAL A 181 0.43 5.97 -15.84
CA VAL A 181 1.85 5.64 -15.83
C VAL A 181 2.08 4.63 -14.72
N PHE A 182 2.52 3.42 -15.07
CA PHE A 182 2.88 2.40 -14.10
C PHE A 182 4.37 2.42 -13.86
N LEU A 183 4.75 2.70 -12.62
CA LEU A 183 6.11 2.57 -12.14
C LEU A 183 6.25 1.23 -11.44
N ILE A 184 6.99 0.30 -12.04
CA ILE A 184 7.05 -1.10 -11.61
C ILE A 184 8.45 -1.43 -11.12
N ASP A 185 8.51 -1.90 -9.87
CA ASP A 185 9.72 -2.53 -9.34
C ASP A 185 9.96 -3.87 -10.05
N VAL A 186 11.14 -3.98 -10.65
CA VAL A 186 11.64 -5.22 -11.26
C VAL A 186 12.96 -5.65 -10.64
N SER A 187 13.28 -5.20 -9.42
CA SER A 187 14.49 -5.60 -8.69
C SER A 187 14.52 -7.11 -8.39
N GLY A 188 15.67 -7.61 -7.97
CA GLY A 188 15.85 -9.03 -7.67
C GLY A 188 14.91 -9.57 -6.59
N SER A 189 14.48 -8.72 -5.64
CA SER A 189 13.48 -9.08 -4.63
C SER A 189 12.10 -9.38 -5.19
N MET A 190 11.79 -8.93 -6.43
CA MET A 190 10.52 -9.18 -7.12
C MET A 190 10.44 -10.56 -7.78
N TRP A 191 11.44 -11.40 -7.61
CA TRP A 191 11.41 -12.79 -8.06
C TRP A 191 10.36 -13.62 -7.30
N GLY A 192 9.50 -14.32 -8.02
CA GLY A 192 8.55 -15.26 -7.45
C GLY A 192 7.10 -15.08 -7.94
N ALA A 193 6.34 -16.16 -7.88
CA ALA A 193 4.96 -16.24 -8.39
C ALA A 193 3.98 -15.29 -7.69
N ASN A 194 4.25 -14.93 -6.43
CA ASN A 194 3.44 -14.01 -5.62
C ASN A 194 3.98 -12.56 -5.62
N ARG A 195 4.88 -12.22 -6.52
CA ARG A 195 5.50 -10.90 -6.68
C ARG A 195 5.34 -10.40 -8.10
N LEU A 196 6.39 -10.37 -8.92
CA LEU A 196 6.31 -9.84 -10.29
C LEU A 196 5.28 -10.57 -11.16
N ASP A 197 5.18 -11.91 -11.05
CA ASP A 197 4.21 -12.67 -11.83
C ASP A 197 2.76 -12.32 -11.46
N LEU A 198 2.50 -12.03 -10.17
CA LEU A 198 1.21 -11.56 -9.71
C LEU A 198 0.91 -10.14 -10.24
N VAL A 199 1.91 -9.23 -10.22
CA VAL A 199 1.80 -7.89 -10.80
C VAL A 199 1.47 -7.98 -12.29
N LYS A 200 2.18 -8.81 -13.05
CA LYS A 200 1.89 -9.04 -14.48
C LYS A 200 0.45 -9.51 -14.71
N SER A 201 0.00 -10.46 -13.91
CA SER A 201 -1.37 -10.99 -14.00
C SER A 201 -2.41 -9.91 -13.71
N SER A 202 -2.20 -9.11 -12.67
CA SER A 202 -3.07 -8.00 -12.28
C SER A 202 -3.13 -6.91 -13.35
N LEU A 203 -1.99 -6.52 -13.90
CA LEU A 203 -1.91 -5.54 -14.99
C LEU A 203 -2.63 -6.03 -16.25
N LYS A 204 -2.53 -7.32 -16.59
CA LYS A 204 -3.27 -7.89 -17.73
C LYS A 204 -4.79 -7.83 -17.54
N LEU A 205 -5.28 -8.01 -16.31
CA LEU A 205 -6.70 -7.82 -15.97
C LEU A 205 -7.12 -6.36 -16.15
N LEU A 206 -6.28 -5.42 -15.71
CA LEU A 206 -6.53 -3.99 -15.91
C LEU A 206 -6.59 -3.61 -17.38
N VAL A 207 -5.69 -4.16 -18.21
CA VAL A 207 -5.65 -3.91 -19.67
C VAL A 207 -6.98 -4.27 -20.34
N ASN A 208 -7.71 -5.29 -19.82
CA ASN A 208 -9.03 -5.65 -20.36
C ASN A 208 -10.05 -4.51 -20.22
N ASN A 209 -9.94 -3.69 -19.17
CA ASN A 209 -10.86 -2.61 -18.86
C ASN A 209 -10.47 -1.26 -19.46
N LEU A 210 -9.31 -1.16 -20.12
CA LEU A 210 -8.88 0.07 -20.78
C LEU A 210 -9.77 0.40 -21.99
N ARG A 211 -10.11 1.68 -22.11
CA ARG A 211 -10.84 2.23 -23.26
C ARG A 211 -9.85 2.72 -24.32
N ASN A 212 -10.26 2.81 -25.56
CA ASN A 212 -9.40 3.30 -26.66
C ASN A 212 -8.87 4.72 -26.42
N LYS A 213 -9.64 5.55 -25.69
CA LYS A 213 -9.26 6.93 -25.35
C LYS A 213 -8.25 7.03 -24.20
N ASP A 214 -8.06 5.95 -23.44
CA ASP A 214 -7.09 5.92 -22.34
C ASP A 214 -5.68 5.68 -22.89
N LYS A 215 -4.65 6.10 -22.16
CA LYS A 215 -3.25 5.84 -22.48
C LYS A 215 -2.55 5.18 -21.31
N VAL A 216 -1.61 4.30 -21.64
CA VAL A 216 -0.78 3.60 -20.66
C VAL A 216 0.68 3.74 -21.03
N ALA A 217 1.51 4.09 -20.06
CA ALA A 217 2.97 3.99 -20.12
C ALA A 217 3.46 3.08 -19.00
N ILE A 218 4.58 2.39 -19.21
CA ILE A 218 5.21 1.54 -18.21
C ILE A 218 6.65 1.98 -18.06
N VAL A 219 7.00 2.34 -16.83
CA VAL A 219 8.36 2.65 -16.40
C VAL A 219 8.78 1.57 -15.42
N THR A 220 9.98 1.06 -15.58
CA THR A 220 10.55 0.05 -14.67
C THR A 220 11.73 0.64 -13.92
N TYR A 221 11.93 0.18 -12.71
CA TYR A 221 13.16 0.47 -11.96
C TYR A 221 13.72 -0.79 -11.29
N ALA A 222 15.04 -0.87 -11.31
CA ALA A 222 15.84 -1.86 -10.61
C ALA A 222 17.22 -1.21 -10.31
N GLY A 223 18.34 -1.73 -10.80
CA GLY A 223 19.64 -1.05 -10.76
C GLY A 223 19.71 0.23 -11.59
N SER A 224 18.79 0.41 -12.54
CA SER A 224 18.54 1.62 -13.32
C SER A 224 17.04 1.76 -13.59
N ALA A 225 16.61 2.96 -13.97
CA ALA A 225 15.25 3.20 -14.44
C ALA A 225 15.19 3.23 -15.97
N GLY A 226 14.07 2.81 -16.54
CA GLY A 226 13.87 2.83 -17.98
C GLY A 226 12.41 2.80 -18.39
N VAL A 227 12.09 3.43 -19.51
CA VAL A 227 10.75 3.35 -20.11
C VAL A 227 10.64 1.99 -20.81
N LYS A 228 9.75 1.14 -20.30
CA LYS A 228 9.45 -0.17 -20.89
C LYS A 228 8.39 -0.08 -21.98
N LEU A 229 7.43 0.83 -21.79
CA LEU A 229 6.38 1.11 -22.76
C LEU A 229 6.08 2.60 -22.76
N GLU A 230 6.29 3.24 -23.90
CA GLU A 230 5.86 4.61 -24.15
C GLU A 230 4.34 4.74 -24.13
N ALA A 231 3.81 5.97 -23.94
CA ALA A 231 2.38 6.25 -23.86
C ALA A 231 1.62 5.64 -25.05
N THR A 232 0.99 4.51 -24.80
CA THR A 232 0.30 3.67 -25.78
C THR A 232 -1.21 3.73 -25.55
N SER A 233 -2.01 3.77 -26.63
CA SER A 233 -3.47 3.75 -26.54
C SER A 233 -3.96 2.47 -25.83
N GLY A 234 -4.97 2.61 -24.95
CA GLY A 234 -5.65 1.48 -24.32
C GLY A 234 -6.34 0.53 -25.31
N GLY A 235 -6.52 0.95 -26.57
CA GLY A 235 -6.98 0.09 -27.67
C GLY A 235 -5.93 -0.91 -28.13
N ASP A 236 -4.64 -0.59 -28.00
CA ASP A 236 -3.51 -1.43 -28.41
C ASP A 236 -3.17 -2.47 -27.32
N LYS A 237 -4.18 -3.21 -26.90
CA LYS A 237 -4.10 -4.14 -25.75
C LYS A 237 -3.01 -5.20 -25.92
N GLN A 238 -2.77 -5.64 -27.13
CA GLN A 238 -1.74 -6.65 -27.41
C GLN A 238 -0.35 -6.08 -27.11
N LYS A 239 -0.02 -4.90 -27.64
CA LYS A 239 1.27 -4.24 -27.41
C LYS A 239 1.53 -4.00 -25.92
N ILE A 240 0.48 -3.58 -25.16
CA ILE A 240 0.59 -3.37 -23.73
C ILE A 240 0.86 -4.70 -23.00
N ARG A 241 0.15 -5.78 -23.38
CA ARG A 241 0.36 -7.11 -22.80
C ARG A 241 1.75 -7.68 -23.08
N GLU A 242 2.25 -7.52 -24.29
CA GLU A 242 3.61 -7.95 -24.67
C GLU A 242 4.65 -7.25 -23.81
N ALA A 243 4.54 -5.92 -23.63
CA ALA A 243 5.44 -5.16 -22.75
C ALA A 243 5.38 -5.65 -21.28
N ILE A 244 4.19 -6.03 -20.79
CA ILE A 244 4.03 -6.62 -19.45
C ILE A 244 4.70 -8.02 -19.38
N ASP A 245 4.54 -8.83 -20.41
CA ASP A 245 5.10 -10.19 -20.45
C ASP A 245 6.63 -10.20 -20.46
N GLU A 246 7.23 -9.20 -21.08
CA GLU A 246 8.68 -9.02 -21.13
C GLU A 246 9.31 -8.49 -19.83
N LEU A 247 8.52 -8.13 -18.80
CA LEU A 247 9.08 -7.73 -17.52
C LEU A 247 9.81 -8.90 -16.87
N THR A 248 11.01 -8.68 -16.40
CA THR A 248 11.85 -9.69 -15.74
C THR A 248 12.45 -9.10 -14.47
N ALA A 249 12.41 -9.86 -13.38
CA ALA A 249 13.01 -9.44 -12.12
C ALA A 249 14.53 -9.60 -12.15
N GLY A 250 15.27 -8.62 -11.63
CA GLY A 250 16.73 -8.67 -11.53
C GLY A 250 17.34 -7.32 -11.13
N GLY A 251 18.59 -7.33 -10.69
CA GLY A 251 19.32 -6.12 -10.29
C GLY A 251 18.99 -5.61 -8.87
N SER A 252 19.58 -4.47 -8.52
CA SER A 252 19.36 -3.74 -7.26
C SER A 252 18.14 -2.80 -7.37
N THR A 253 17.78 -2.11 -6.28
CA THR A 253 16.63 -1.21 -6.26
C THR A 253 17.09 0.25 -6.28
N ALA A 254 16.77 1.00 -7.34
CA ALA A 254 17.02 2.44 -7.49
C ALA A 254 15.68 3.19 -7.74
N GLY A 255 14.81 3.20 -6.72
CA GLY A 255 13.45 3.74 -6.84
C GLY A 255 13.39 5.22 -7.17
N GLY A 256 14.31 6.06 -6.64
CA GLY A 256 14.32 7.50 -6.90
C GLY A 256 14.47 7.85 -8.38
N ALA A 257 15.33 7.15 -9.11
CA ALA A 257 15.51 7.35 -10.55
C ALA A 257 14.23 6.99 -11.34
N GLY A 258 13.48 5.97 -10.89
CA GLY A 258 12.22 5.57 -11.49
C GLY A 258 11.14 6.66 -11.35
N ILE A 259 11.03 7.28 -10.18
CA ILE A 259 10.03 8.33 -9.92
C ILE A 259 10.29 9.57 -10.80
N HIS A 260 11.56 9.93 -11.02
CA HIS A 260 11.89 11.06 -11.89
C HIS A 260 11.61 10.79 -13.36
N LEU A 261 11.62 9.52 -13.77
CA LEU A 261 11.39 9.13 -15.17
C LEU A 261 9.90 8.96 -15.50
N ALA A 262 9.10 8.58 -14.51
CA ALA A 262 7.64 8.37 -14.65
C ALA A 262 6.87 9.70 -14.70
#